data_3a9439e25f074f0d6850232162019443
#
_entry.id   3a9439e25f074f0d6850232162019443
#
_cell.length_a   1.000
_cell.length_b   1.000
_cell.length_c   1.000
_cell.angle_alpha   90.00
_cell.angle_beta   90.00
_cell.angle_gamma   90.00
#
_symmetry.space_group_name_H-M   'P 1'
#
loop_
_entity.id
_entity.type
_entity.pdbx_description
1 polymer ?
#
loop_
_entity_poly.entity_id
_entity_poly.type
_entity_poly.pdbx_seq_one_letter_code
_entity_poly.pdbx_strand_id
1 'polypeptide(L)'
;MNSLNSSVTWQTLTAKSAEFKTPDFSLKALFAESERYAHFSVVQEGLLLDYSKNLLDAEARTLLIRLAEERQLKQAIQAMFAGEIINETEQRPAHHVALRLPEEQQTNGEVSVTLRKMSALVEKIHTGDWTGHTGRQIETVINIGIGGSDLGPAMVVEALRSECLSALTVKFVSNVDPIHMQQTLERSNPETTIF
;
A
#
# COMPACT_ATOMS: atom_id res chain seq x y z
N MET A 1 28.19 -1.17 -1.66
CA MET A 1 27.75 -2.52 -2.14
C MET A 1 28.27 -2.76 -3.54
N ASN A 2 28.72 -3.99 -3.84
CA ASN A 2 29.08 -4.35 -5.21
C ASN A 2 27.85 -4.22 -6.14
N SER A 3 28.10 -3.87 -7.42
CA SER A 3 27.03 -3.80 -8.43
C SER A 3 26.23 -5.11 -8.47
N LEU A 4 24.92 -5.04 -8.64
CA LEU A 4 24.06 -6.24 -8.80
C LEU A 4 24.59 -7.16 -9.89
N ASN A 5 25.03 -6.58 -11.00
CA ASN A 5 25.54 -7.33 -12.16
C ASN A 5 26.82 -8.12 -11.88
N SER A 6 27.55 -7.80 -10.82
CA SER A 6 28.75 -8.53 -10.40
C SER A 6 28.44 -9.72 -9.47
N SER A 7 27.20 -9.88 -9.01
CA SER A 7 26.79 -11.02 -8.19
C SER A 7 26.72 -12.29 -9.04
N VAL A 8 27.38 -13.36 -8.57
CA VAL A 8 27.31 -14.68 -9.20
C VAL A 8 25.87 -15.21 -9.21
N THR A 9 25.13 -15.01 -8.11
CA THR A 9 23.73 -15.43 -8.02
C THR A 9 22.86 -14.72 -9.04
N TRP A 10 23.07 -13.40 -9.26
CA TRP A 10 22.35 -12.65 -10.29
C TRP A 10 22.66 -13.17 -11.70
N GLN A 11 23.93 -13.46 -11.99
CA GLN A 11 24.34 -14.00 -13.29
C GLN A 11 23.72 -15.39 -13.53
N THR A 12 23.67 -16.25 -12.49
CA THR A 12 23.01 -17.56 -12.55
C THR A 12 21.50 -17.40 -12.82
N LEU A 13 20.82 -16.48 -12.11
CA LEU A 13 19.40 -16.18 -12.36
C LEU A 13 19.16 -15.66 -13.79
N THR A 14 20.07 -14.82 -14.28
CA THR A 14 19.98 -14.28 -15.64
C THR A 14 20.11 -15.41 -16.69
N ALA A 15 21.06 -16.34 -16.49
CA ALA A 15 21.20 -17.51 -17.35
C ALA A 15 19.96 -18.40 -17.29
N LYS A 16 19.46 -18.70 -16.07
CA LYS A 16 18.25 -19.49 -15.86
C LYS A 16 16.99 -18.87 -16.48
N SER A 17 16.92 -17.56 -16.56
CA SER A 17 15.77 -16.87 -17.19
C SER A 17 15.56 -17.27 -18.66
N ALA A 18 16.59 -17.81 -19.34
CA ALA A 18 16.46 -18.31 -20.69
C ALA A 18 15.61 -19.59 -20.76
N GLU A 19 15.66 -20.44 -19.74
CA GLU A 19 14.86 -21.67 -19.65
C GLU A 19 13.36 -21.31 -19.59
N PHE A 20 13.00 -20.24 -18.87
CA PHE A 20 11.61 -19.78 -18.70
C PHE A 20 10.97 -19.24 -19.98
N LYS A 21 11.78 -19.02 -21.01
CA LYS A 21 11.33 -18.57 -22.34
C LYS A 21 11.11 -19.72 -23.32
N THR A 22 11.41 -20.94 -22.90
CA THR A 22 11.19 -22.13 -23.74
C THR A 22 9.73 -22.57 -23.70
N PRO A 23 9.18 -23.17 -24.77
CA PRO A 23 7.81 -23.66 -24.77
C PRO A 23 7.52 -24.76 -23.74
N ASP A 24 8.56 -25.48 -23.33
CA ASP A 24 8.44 -26.58 -22.36
C ASP A 24 8.29 -26.05 -20.92
N PHE A 25 8.74 -24.82 -20.64
CA PHE A 25 8.56 -24.19 -19.35
C PHE A 25 7.19 -23.51 -19.25
N SER A 26 6.23 -24.22 -18.69
CA SER A 26 4.87 -23.76 -18.57
C SER A 26 4.29 -24.05 -17.18
N LEU A 27 3.30 -23.27 -16.76
CA LEU A 27 2.56 -23.56 -15.52
C LEU A 27 1.99 -24.97 -15.50
N LYS A 28 1.50 -25.47 -16.65
CA LYS A 28 0.97 -26.83 -16.77
C LYS A 28 2.06 -27.88 -16.45
N ALA A 29 3.26 -27.70 -16.95
CA ALA A 29 4.40 -28.57 -16.66
C ALA A 29 4.79 -28.50 -15.18
N LEU A 30 4.87 -27.30 -14.61
CA LEU A 30 5.19 -27.08 -13.20
C LEU A 30 4.15 -27.69 -12.26
N PHE A 31 2.85 -27.71 -12.62
CA PHE A 31 1.79 -28.35 -11.84
C PHE A 31 1.73 -29.88 -12.02
N ALA A 32 2.52 -30.46 -12.93
CA ALA A 32 2.70 -31.89 -12.98
C ALA A 32 3.59 -32.41 -11.81
N GLU A 33 4.36 -31.53 -11.15
CA GLU A 33 5.05 -31.85 -9.91
C GLU A 33 4.03 -32.03 -8.78
N SER A 34 4.13 -33.14 -8.05
CA SER A 34 3.32 -33.36 -6.87
C SER A 34 3.64 -32.31 -5.80
N GLU A 35 2.63 -31.86 -5.04
CA GLU A 35 2.76 -30.95 -3.89
C GLU A 35 3.25 -29.53 -4.23
N ARG A 36 3.21 -29.10 -5.50
CA ARG A 36 3.61 -27.75 -5.88
C ARG A 36 2.95 -26.66 -5.03
N TYR A 37 1.65 -26.78 -4.76
CA TYR A 37 0.94 -25.85 -3.90
C TYR A 37 1.57 -25.76 -2.50
N ALA A 38 1.87 -26.90 -1.87
CA ALA A 38 2.48 -26.92 -0.54
C ALA A 38 3.88 -26.28 -0.53
N HIS A 39 4.65 -26.49 -1.60
CA HIS A 39 6.00 -25.93 -1.71
C HIS A 39 6.02 -24.43 -2.08
N PHE A 40 4.97 -23.92 -2.72
CA PHE A 40 4.88 -22.57 -3.23
C PHE A 40 3.71 -21.79 -2.59
N SER A 41 3.38 -22.10 -1.35
CA SER A 41 2.50 -21.31 -0.51
C SER A 41 3.07 -21.17 0.91
N VAL A 42 2.68 -20.12 1.59
CA VAL A 42 3.07 -19.84 2.99
C VAL A 42 1.85 -19.32 3.72
N VAL A 43 1.61 -19.84 4.91
CA VAL A 43 0.61 -19.31 5.84
C VAL A 43 1.33 -18.67 7.02
N GLN A 44 1.03 -17.40 7.28
CA GLN A 44 1.58 -16.65 8.40
C GLN A 44 0.47 -15.80 9.03
N GLU A 45 0.20 -16.01 10.30
CA GLU A 45 -0.79 -15.21 11.09
C GLU A 45 -2.14 -15.02 10.39
N GLY A 46 -2.68 -16.09 9.80
CA GLY A 46 -3.95 -16.06 9.09
C GLY A 46 -3.91 -15.52 7.65
N LEU A 47 -2.75 -15.07 7.19
CA LEU A 47 -2.53 -14.69 5.80
C LEU A 47 -1.99 -15.88 5.01
N LEU A 48 -2.63 -16.20 3.88
CA LEU A 48 -2.15 -17.16 2.91
C LEU A 48 -1.52 -16.43 1.74
N LEU A 49 -0.23 -16.68 1.50
CA LEU A 49 0.45 -16.29 0.27
C LEU A 49 0.58 -17.54 -0.63
N ASP A 50 -0.21 -17.60 -1.69
CA ASP A 50 -0.12 -18.63 -2.73
C ASP A 50 0.57 -18.05 -3.97
N TYR A 51 1.80 -18.48 -4.21
CA TYR A 51 2.59 -18.13 -5.40
C TYR A 51 2.87 -19.34 -6.29
N SER A 52 2.12 -20.44 -6.11
CA SER A 52 2.23 -21.66 -6.91
C SER A 52 1.95 -21.44 -8.40
N LYS A 53 1.20 -20.39 -8.74
CA LYS A 53 0.86 -20.02 -10.12
C LYS A 53 1.85 -19.05 -10.77
N ASN A 54 2.93 -18.70 -10.09
CA ASN A 54 4.02 -17.94 -10.71
C ASN A 54 4.88 -18.87 -11.57
N LEU A 55 5.42 -18.34 -12.66
CA LEU A 55 6.43 -19.06 -13.48
C LEU A 55 7.76 -19.10 -12.71
N LEU A 56 7.84 -20.00 -11.76
CA LEU A 56 8.94 -20.13 -10.81
C LEU A 56 9.12 -21.60 -10.45
N ASP A 57 10.33 -22.12 -10.60
CA ASP A 57 10.72 -23.43 -10.10
C ASP A 57 11.46 -23.35 -8.75
N ALA A 58 11.75 -24.50 -8.16
CA ALA A 58 12.42 -24.57 -6.85
C ALA A 58 13.84 -24.00 -6.88
N GLU A 59 14.55 -24.18 -7.98
CA GLU A 59 15.92 -23.67 -8.13
C GLU A 59 15.92 -22.14 -8.21
N ALA A 60 15.08 -21.55 -9.06
CA ALA A 60 14.96 -20.10 -9.15
C ALA A 60 14.52 -19.48 -7.82
N ARG A 61 13.60 -20.12 -7.07
CA ARG A 61 13.22 -19.69 -5.73
C ARG A 61 14.44 -19.67 -4.80
N THR A 62 15.23 -20.72 -4.79
CA THR A 62 16.43 -20.82 -3.95
C THR A 62 17.45 -19.73 -4.31
N LEU A 63 17.67 -19.49 -5.60
CA LEU A 63 18.55 -18.42 -6.06
C LEU A 63 18.04 -17.03 -5.70
N LEU A 64 16.71 -16.78 -5.75
CA LEU A 64 16.12 -15.50 -5.33
C LEU A 64 16.31 -15.25 -3.83
N ILE A 65 16.12 -16.29 -3.00
CA ILE A 65 16.36 -16.17 -1.55
C ILE A 65 17.85 -15.88 -1.29
N ARG A 66 18.74 -16.61 -1.95
CA ARG A 66 20.19 -16.36 -1.83
C ARG A 66 20.57 -14.95 -2.27
N LEU A 67 19.98 -14.45 -3.34
CA LEU A 67 20.22 -13.07 -3.78
C LEU A 67 19.75 -12.06 -2.73
N ALA A 68 18.60 -12.29 -2.10
CA ALA A 68 18.12 -11.44 -1.01
C ALA A 68 19.09 -11.44 0.19
N GLU A 69 19.68 -12.59 0.54
CA GLU A 69 20.69 -12.70 1.58
C GLU A 69 21.99 -11.97 1.19
N GLU A 70 22.50 -12.17 -0.03
CA GLU A 70 23.67 -11.47 -0.56
C GLU A 70 23.48 -9.94 -0.57
N ARG A 71 22.24 -9.48 -0.78
CA ARG A 71 21.86 -8.07 -0.76
C ARG A 71 21.48 -7.54 0.63
N GLN A 72 21.68 -8.35 1.68
CA GLN A 72 21.44 -7.98 3.06
C GLN A 72 20.01 -7.47 3.32
N LEU A 73 19.00 -8.08 2.64
CA LEU A 73 17.59 -7.66 2.75
C LEU A 73 17.11 -7.63 4.21
N LYS A 74 17.54 -8.61 5.03
CA LYS A 74 17.14 -8.68 6.44
C LYS A 74 17.64 -7.46 7.23
N GLN A 75 18.87 -7.03 6.99
CA GLN A 75 19.44 -5.84 7.61
C GLN A 75 18.73 -4.56 7.14
N ALA A 76 18.41 -4.47 5.84
CA ALA A 76 17.64 -3.34 5.31
C ALA A 76 16.23 -3.24 5.92
N ILE A 77 15.57 -4.38 6.16
CA ILE A 77 14.29 -4.42 6.86
C ILE A 77 14.45 -3.93 8.30
N GLN A 78 15.48 -4.38 9.02
CA GLN A 78 15.75 -3.94 10.39
C GLN A 78 16.03 -2.44 10.45
N ALA A 79 16.84 -1.91 9.53
CA ALA A 79 17.12 -0.48 9.42
C ALA A 79 15.84 0.34 9.16
N MET A 80 14.94 -0.15 8.30
CA MET A 80 13.65 0.47 8.05
C MET A 80 12.80 0.55 9.34
N PHE A 81 12.71 -0.55 10.09
CA PHE A 81 11.96 -0.58 11.34
C PHE A 81 12.61 0.28 12.44
N ALA A 82 13.93 0.42 12.43
CA ALA A 82 14.68 1.29 13.33
C ALA A 82 14.55 2.79 12.98
N GLY A 83 13.94 3.11 11.83
CA GLY A 83 13.81 4.51 11.38
C GLY A 83 15.11 5.10 10.85
N GLU A 84 16.04 4.26 10.39
CA GLU A 84 17.27 4.73 9.75
C GLU A 84 16.98 5.33 8.36
N ILE A 85 17.90 6.17 7.88
CA ILE A 85 17.81 6.77 6.54
C ILE A 85 18.09 5.69 5.51
N ILE A 86 17.01 5.11 4.95
CA ILE A 86 17.09 4.09 3.89
C ILE A 86 16.68 4.62 2.52
N ASN A 87 16.01 5.76 2.47
CA ASN A 87 15.75 6.47 1.22
C ASN A 87 16.92 7.40 0.91
N GLU A 88 17.90 6.87 0.19
CA GLU A 88 19.14 7.60 -0.12
C GLU A 88 18.91 8.79 -1.05
N THR A 89 17.88 8.76 -1.89
CA THR A 89 17.61 9.85 -2.84
C THR A 89 17.00 11.08 -2.18
N GLU A 90 16.17 10.87 -1.16
CA GLU A 90 15.51 11.95 -0.41
C GLU A 90 16.13 12.18 0.97
N GLN A 91 17.15 11.39 1.33
CA GLN A 91 17.88 11.48 2.60
C GLN A 91 16.97 11.44 3.82
N ARG A 92 16.00 10.52 3.82
CA ARG A 92 15.03 10.36 4.91
C ARG A 92 14.67 8.89 5.20
N PRO A 93 14.16 8.61 6.41
CA PRO A 93 13.60 7.31 6.74
C PRO A 93 12.34 7.00 5.93
N ALA A 94 11.98 5.72 5.85
CA ALA A 94 10.70 5.27 5.33
C ALA A 94 9.79 4.87 6.51
N HIS A 95 8.87 5.75 6.90
CA HIS A 95 8.06 5.59 8.12
C HIS A 95 6.74 4.82 7.93
N HIS A 96 6.65 3.92 6.95
CA HIS A 96 5.41 3.14 6.70
C HIS A 96 4.93 2.38 7.94
N VAL A 97 5.88 1.85 8.73
CA VAL A 97 5.58 1.09 9.95
C VAL A 97 5.09 1.98 11.08
N ALA A 98 5.56 3.23 11.16
CA ALA A 98 5.19 4.15 12.23
C ALA A 98 3.68 4.45 12.25
N LEU A 99 3.02 4.52 11.09
CA LEU A 99 1.57 4.73 10.99
C LEU A 99 0.72 3.58 11.57
N ARG A 100 1.32 2.41 11.77
CA ARG A 100 0.63 1.19 12.21
C ARG A 100 0.97 0.77 13.63
N LEU A 101 1.89 1.48 14.26
CA LEU A 101 2.21 1.25 15.66
C LEU A 101 1.07 1.79 16.55
N PRO A 102 0.72 1.09 17.63
CA PRO A 102 -0.13 1.63 18.69
C PRO A 102 0.40 2.98 19.19
N GLU A 103 -0.47 3.87 19.64
CA GLU A 103 -0.09 5.25 20.03
C GLU A 103 1.02 5.26 21.10
N GLU A 104 0.96 4.34 22.06
CA GLU A 104 1.95 4.16 23.12
C GLU A 104 3.34 3.73 22.63
N GLN A 105 3.41 3.16 21.41
CA GLN A 105 4.65 2.69 20.79
C GLN A 105 5.16 3.68 19.71
N GLN A 106 4.45 4.77 19.48
CA GLN A 106 4.81 5.79 18.51
C GLN A 106 6.06 6.55 18.97
N THR A 107 7.21 6.20 18.44
CA THR A 107 8.48 6.90 18.69
C THR A 107 8.64 8.14 17.83
N ASN A 108 7.92 8.24 16.71
CA ASN A 108 7.93 9.40 15.84
C ASN A 108 6.86 10.40 16.26
N GLY A 109 7.27 11.45 16.99
CA GLY A 109 6.38 12.50 17.48
C GLY A 109 5.63 13.23 16.36
N GLU A 110 6.19 13.34 15.17
CA GLU A 110 5.55 13.95 14.01
C GLU A 110 4.35 13.14 13.52
N VAL A 111 4.50 11.81 13.43
CA VAL A 111 3.41 10.90 13.04
C VAL A 111 2.27 10.96 14.06
N SER A 112 2.57 10.83 15.35
CA SER A 112 1.54 10.85 16.39
C SER A 112 0.83 12.21 16.50
N VAL A 113 1.55 13.31 16.33
CA VAL A 113 0.95 14.66 16.28
C VAL A 113 0.00 14.79 15.08
N THR A 114 0.39 14.29 13.93
CA THR A 114 -0.44 14.34 12.71
C THR A 114 -1.71 13.50 12.88
N LEU A 115 -1.59 12.27 13.38
CA LEU A 115 -2.74 11.40 13.63
C LEU A 115 -3.72 12.02 14.61
N ARG A 116 -3.24 12.64 15.71
CA ARG A 116 -4.12 13.37 16.64
C ARG A 116 -4.82 14.56 16.00
N LYS A 117 -4.14 15.33 15.13
CA LYS A 117 -4.78 16.42 14.38
C LYS A 117 -5.87 15.89 13.45
N MET A 118 -5.63 14.79 12.77
CA MET A 118 -6.64 14.14 11.92
C MET A 118 -7.86 13.70 12.73
N SER A 119 -7.64 13.02 13.86
CA SER A 119 -8.71 12.59 14.76
C SER A 119 -9.54 13.77 15.27
N ALA A 120 -8.89 14.84 15.72
CA ALA A 120 -9.56 16.04 16.19
C ALA A 120 -10.38 16.76 15.09
N LEU A 121 -9.89 16.75 13.84
CA LEU A 121 -10.65 17.29 12.70
C LEU A 121 -11.89 16.44 12.41
N VAL A 122 -11.75 15.13 12.38
CA VAL A 122 -12.87 14.19 12.18
C VAL A 122 -13.93 14.41 13.26
N GLU A 123 -13.53 14.48 14.53
CA GLU A 123 -14.45 14.74 15.64
C GLU A 123 -15.23 16.05 15.46
N LYS A 124 -14.54 17.14 15.13
CA LYS A 124 -15.20 18.45 14.89
C LYS A 124 -16.22 18.41 13.75
N ILE A 125 -15.96 17.64 12.70
CA ILE A 125 -16.92 17.49 11.59
C ILE A 125 -18.13 16.68 12.08
N HIS A 126 -17.93 15.61 12.84
CA HIS A 126 -19.01 14.75 13.35
C HIS A 126 -19.87 15.45 14.40
N THR A 127 -19.28 16.26 15.27
CA THR A 127 -20.02 17.03 16.30
C THR A 127 -20.71 18.26 15.72
N GLY A 128 -20.31 18.70 14.53
CA GLY A 128 -20.80 19.94 13.93
C GLY A 128 -20.07 21.20 14.42
N ASP A 129 -18.95 21.05 15.14
CA ASP A 129 -18.09 22.17 15.55
C ASP A 129 -17.31 22.76 14.37
N TRP A 130 -17.13 21.98 13.30
CA TRP A 130 -16.60 22.44 12.03
C TRP A 130 -17.76 22.62 11.05
N THR A 131 -18.03 23.85 10.70
CA THR A 131 -19.16 24.23 9.82
C THR A 131 -18.66 24.78 8.50
N GLY A 132 -19.55 24.79 7.51
CA GLY A 132 -19.36 25.53 6.27
C GLY A 132 -19.34 27.05 6.49
N HIS A 133 -19.06 27.81 5.43
CA HIS A 133 -18.93 29.28 5.49
C HIS A 133 -20.19 30.04 5.95
N THR A 134 -21.36 29.41 5.88
CA THR A 134 -22.64 29.94 6.36
C THR A 134 -22.99 29.50 7.78
N GLY A 135 -22.13 28.72 8.46
CA GLY A 135 -22.39 28.16 9.77
C GLY A 135 -23.22 26.87 9.77
N ARG A 136 -23.51 26.29 8.61
CA ARG A 136 -24.21 25.00 8.48
C ARG A 136 -23.26 23.84 8.66
N GLN A 137 -23.75 22.74 9.22
CA GLN A 137 -22.96 21.50 9.36
C GLN A 137 -22.48 20.97 8.01
N ILE A 138 -21.32 20.34 8.01
CA ILE A 138 -20.78 19.63 6.84
C ILE A 138 -21.59 18.36 6.62
N GLU A 139 -22.09 18.18 5.39
CA GLU A 139 -22.84 17.00 4.93
C GLU A 139 -22.11 16.26 3.82
N THR A 140 -21.17 16.93 3.14
CA THR A 140 -20.43 16.35 2.01
C THR A 140 -18.93 16.60 2.15
N VAL A 141 -18.16 15.55 1.98
CA VAL A 141 -16.70 15.59 1.85
C VAL A 141 -16.35 15.18 0.43
N ILE A 142 -15.57 16.01 -0.28
CA ILE A 142 -15.08 15.68 -1.62
C ILE A 142 -13.58 15.42 -1.56
N ASN A 143 -13.18 14.18 -1.80
CA ASN A 143 -11.78 13.81 -1.91
C ASN A 143 -11.31 14.02 -3.35
N ILE A 144 -10.31 14.88 -3.52
CA ILE A 144 -9.67 15.14 -4.81
C ILE A 144 -8.31 14.47 -4.79
N GLY A 145 -8.10 13.48 -5.66
CA GLY A 145 -6.84 12.76 -5.71
C GLY A 145 -6.77 11.79 -6.87
N ILE A 146 -5.55 11.40 -7.26
CA ILE A 146 -5.30 10.47 -8.35
C ILE A 146 -4.42 9.33 -7.82
N GLY A 147 -4.65 8.10 -8.31
CA GLY A 147 -3.89 6.93 -7.91
C GLY A 147 -4.04 6.62 -6.42
N GLY A 148 -2.95 6.62 -5.65
CA GLY A 148 -2.97 6.29 -4.22
C GLY A 148 -3.79 7.25 -3.36
N SER A 149 -3.97 8.49 -3.79
CA SER A 149 -4.80 9.48 -3.11
C SER A 149 -6.30 9.31 -3.37
N ASP A 150 -6.68 8.45 -4.29
CA ASP A 150 -8.07 8.12 -4.62
C ASP A 150 -8.41 6.67 -4.28
N LEU A 151 -7.67 5.70 -4.82
CA LEU A 151 -8.03 4.28 -4.78
C LEU A 151 -8.15 3.73 -3.35
N GLY A 152 -7.20 4.08 -2.47
CA GLY A 152 -7.22 3.64 -1.07
C GLY A 152 -8.43 4.21 -0.32
N PRO A 153 -8.62 5.53 -0.27
CA PRO A 153 -9.78 6.15 0.36
C PRO A 153 -11.12 5.66 -0.21
N ALA A 154 -11.26 5.58 -1.53
CA ALA A 154 -12.48 5.11 -2.18
C ALA A 154 -12.81 3.66 -1.81
N MET A 155 -11.81 2.77 -1.81
CA MET A 155 -11.97 1.38 -1.40
C MET A 155 -12.44 1.28 0.05
N VAL A 156 -11.84 2.03 0.97
CA VAL A 156 -12.19 1.99 2.40
C VAL A 156 -13.61 2.50 2.63
N VAL A 157 -13.98 3.64 2.02
CA VAL A 157 -15.34 4.19 2.14
C VAL A 157 -16.39 3.21 1.60
N GLU A 158 -16.12 2.55 0.48
CA GLU A 158 -17.05 1.56 -0.08
C GLU A 158 -17.14 0.30 0.78
N ALA A 159 -16.00 -0.23 1.24
CA ALA A 159 -15.94 -1.44 2.04
C ALA A 159 -16.61 -1.29 3.42
N LEU A 160 -16.53 -0.09 4.02
CA LEU A 160 -17.07 0.18 5.34
C LEU A 160 -18.39 0.98 5.31
N ARG A 161 -19.04 1.06 4.17
CA ARG A 161 -20.30 1.81 4.01
C ARG A 161 -21.38 1.40 5.00
N SER A 162 -21.50 0.10 5.30
CA SER A 162 -22.46 -0.43 6.27
C SER A 162 -22.13 -0.06 7.72
N GLU A 163 -20.87 0.26 8.00
CA GLU A 163 -20.37 0.63 9.33
C GLU A 163 -20.37 2.16 9.55
N CYS A 164 -20.79 2.92 8.56
CA CYS A 164 -20.78 4.38 8.63
C CYS A 164 -21.80 4.89 9.65
N LEU A 165 -21.30 5.52 10.71
CA LEU A 165 -22.12 6.05 11.81
C LEU A 165 -22.71 7.45 11.53
N SER A 166 -22.31 8.08 10.44
CA SER A 166 -22.72 9.46 10.11
C SER A 166 -23.47 9.52 8.79
N ALA A 167 -24.30 10.56 8.65
CA ALA A 167 -25.00 10.89 7.41
C ALA A 167 -24.10 11.60 6.37
N LEU A 168 -22.79 11.65 6.60
CA LEU A 168 -21.83 12.28 5.69
C LEU A 168 -21.77 11.54 4.35
N THR A 169 -21.89 12.30 3.28
CA THR A 169 -21.66 11.80 1.92
C THR A 169 -20.22 12.04 1.53
N VAL A 170 -19.49 10.98 1.16
CA VAL A 170 -18.13 11.10 0.62
C VAL A 170 -18.17 10.91 -0.88
N LYS A 171 -17.62 11.88 -1.61
CA LYS A 171 -17.49 11.85 -3.07
C LYS A 171 -16.02 11.87 -3.46
N PHE A 172 -15.70 11.33 -4.64
CA PHE A 172 -14.35 11.22 -5.14
C PHE A 172 -14.23 11.88 -6.50
N VAL A 173 -13.18 12.67 -6.70
CA VAL A 173 -12.79 13.25 -7.98
C VAL A 173 -11.38 12.76 -8.29
N SER A 174 -11.29 11.75 -9.14
CA SER A 174 -10.07 10.96 -9.38
C SER A 174 -9.39 11.26 -10.72
N ASN A 175 -9.86 12.27 -11.44
CA ASN A 175 -9.34 12.61 -12.75
C ASN A 175 -9.21 14.13 -12.92
N VAL A 176 -8.27 14.56 -13.76
CA VAL A 176 -8.12 15.97 -14.22
C VAL A 176 -9.23 16.41 -15.18
N ASP A 177 -10.15 15.54 -15.53
CA ASP A 177 -11.28 15.87 -16.39
C ASP A 177 -12.20 16.90 -15.68
N PRO A 178 -12.32 18.13 -16.23
CA PRO A 178 -13.13 19.18 -15.64
C PRO A 178 -14.61 18.82 -15.56
N ILE A 179 -15.11 17.94 -16.42
CA ILE A 179 -16.51 17.49 -16.42
C ILE A 179 -16.79 16.68 -15.16
N HIS A 180 -15.88 15.81 -14.73
CA HIS A 180 -16.03 15.05 -13.48
C HIS A 180 -16.14 15.98 -12.27
N MET A 181 -15.28 16.98 -12.18
CA MET A 181 -15.35 18.00 -11.13
C MET A 181 -16.66 18.79 -11.20
N GLN A 182 -17.03 19.28 -12.38
CA GLN A 182 -18.27 20.04 -12.58
C GLN A 182 -19.51 19.24 -12.12
N GLN A 183 -19.66 18.01 -12.57
CA GLN A 183 -20.79 17.15 -12.18
C GLN A 183 -20.82 16.86 -10.68
N THR A 184 -19.65 16.77 -10.05
CA THR A 184 -19.56 16.57 -8.59
C THR A 184 -20.01 17.81 -7.85
N LEU A 185 -19.62 19.01 -8.31
CA LEU A 185 -20.02 20.29 -7.74
C LEU A 185 -21.52 20.57 -7.92
N GLU A 186 -22.07 20.31 -9.11
CA GLU A 186 -23.52 20.48 -9.40
C GLU A 186 -24.41 19.66 -8.46
N ARG A 187 -23.89 18.55 -7.94
CA ARG A 187 -24.58 17.65 -7.01
C ARG A 187 -24.18 17.86 -5.56
N SER A 188 -23.56 18.98 -5.24
CA SER A 188 -23.08 19.32 -3.90
C SER A 188 -23.57 20.69 -3.49
N ASN A 189 -23.95 20.83 -2.22
CA ASN A 189 -24.29 22.13 -1.67
C ASN A 189 -23.03 22.84 -1.19
N PRO A 190 -22.63 24.00 -1.76
CA PRO A 190 -21.39 24.66 -1.38
C PRO A 190 -21.38 25.15 0.09
N GLU A 191 -22.54 25.32 0.72
CA GLU A 191 -22.63 25.73 2.12
C GLU A 191 -22.30 24.60 3.12
N THR A 192 -22.43 23.35 2.69
CA THR A 192 -22.25 22.15 3.54
C THR A 192 -21.20 21.19 3.01
N THR A 193 -20.36 21.64 2.06
CA THR A 193 -19.32 20.82 1.42
C THR A 193 -17.93 21.27 1.83
N ILE A 194 -17.05 20.30 2.10
CA ILE A 194 -15.61 20.47 2.35
C ILE A 194 -14.81 19.65 1.32
N PHE A 195 -13.60 20.15 0.99
CA PHE A 195 -12.64 19.50 0.07
C PHE A 195 -11.37 19.08 0.80
#